data_5083da65f70bef51048c66e52e70cf2f
#
_entry.id   5083da65f70bef51048c66e52e70cf2f
#
_cell.length_a   1.000
_cell.length_b   1.000
_cell.length_c   1.000
_cell.angle_alpha   90.00
_cell.angle_beta   90.00
_cell.angle_gamma   90.00
#
_symmetry.space_group_name_H-M   'P 1'
#
loop_
_entity.id
_entity.type
_entity.pdbx_description
1 polymer ?
#
loop_
_entity_poly.entity_id
_entity_poly.type
_entity_poly.pdbx_seq_one_letter_code
_entity_poly.pdbx_strand_id
1 'polypeptide(L)'
;MGMKSNNQHILRIAFLHLAPIPGDVAGNRNLVIRGIETAASLGVQWIITPELCVCGYTFADRIGTDWIEPQPDPWMKELCRLTVRLGIAVFLGHPERDLRTGKLFNSVFVISKGQIVGRHRKINALRKGSEAWSHPADTALPVTVPPVGKVGIMICGDAFSPGIANHLKMQGAEMLISSAAWAPGFHGPDGEWERCTLDTGLPLMVCNRSGVERTLDFTAAESVVVKEGQRLLSFSAPASAVIVIDWDMTSANLATTAYCKIAL
;
A
#
# COMPACT_ATOMS: atom_id res chain seq x y z
N MET A 1 -38.17 18.44 7.94
CA MET A 1 -37.71 17.05 8.12
C MET A 1 -36.36 16.93 7.45
N GLY A 2 -35.26 17.09 8.22
CA GLY A 2 -33.90 17.10 7.67
C GLY A 2 -33.48 15.66 7.36
N MET A 3 -33.14 15.39 6.12
CA MET A 3 -32.43 14.19 5.71
C MET A 3 -31.06 14.21 6.42
N LYS A 4 -30.91 13.48 7.52
CA LYS A 4 -29.59 13.14 8.06
C LYS A 4 -28.91 12.25 7.02
N SER A 5 -27.84 12.73 6.45
CA SER A 5 -27.03 12.01 5.46
C SER A 5 -26.54 10.69 6.04
N ASN A 6 -26.90 9.61 5.36
CA ASN A 6 -26.55 8.22 5.68
C ASN A 6 -25.09 7.89 5.36
N ASN A 7 -24.14 8.81 5.66
CA ASN A 7 -22.73 8.70 5.28
C ASN A 7 -21.86 7.87 6.26
N GLN A 8 -22.46 7.21 7.27
CA GLN A 8 -21.70 6.48 8.29
C GLN A 8 -21.09 5.14 7.80
N HIS A 9 -21.44 4.68 6.59
CA HIS A 9 -21.00 3.38 6.07
C HIS A 9 -20.02 3.48 4.90
N ILE A 10 -19.67 4.69 4.46
CA ILE A 10 -18.74 4.90 3.35
C ILE A 10 -17.36 5.17 3.90
N LEU A 11 -16.40 4.34 3.50
CA LEU A 11 -14.98 4.55 3.70
C LEU A 11 -14.37 5.10 2.41
N ARG A 12 -13.92 6.34 2.46
CA ARG A 12 -13.23 6.98 1.33
C ARG A 12 -11.74 6.65 1.36
N ILE A 13 -11.24 6.02 0.31
CA ILE A 13 -9.89 5.48 0.22
C ILE A 13 -9.15 6.14 -0.96
N ALA A 14 -7.90 6.53 -0.75
CA ALA A 14 -7.01 6.95 -1.83
C ALA A 14 -5.92 5.92 -2.09
N PHE A 15 -5.65 5.66 -3.37
CA PHE A 15 -4.43 5.02 -3.85
C PHE A 15 -3.49 6.11 -4.34
N LEU A 16 -2.29 6.18 -3.78
CA LEU A 16 -1.22 7.02 -4.31
C LEU A 16 -0.46 6.24 -5.39
N HIS A 17 -0.97 6.25 -6.61
CA HIS A 17 -0.34 5.58 -7.75
C HIS A 17 0.87 6.40 -8.21
N LEU A 18 2.02 6.22 -7.51
CA LEU A 18 3.19 7.08 -7.64
C LEU A 18 4.23 6.53 -8.62
N ALA A 19 5.01 7.43 -9.20
CA ALA A 19 6.21 7.13 -9.98
C ALA A 19 7.47 7.60 -9.22
N PRO A 20 7.88 6.90 -8.13
CA PRO A 20 9.05 7.30 -7.35
C PRO A 20 10.34 7.12 -8.16
N ILE A 21 11.29 8.03 -7.96
CA ILE A 21 12.61 7.99 -8.60
C ILE A 21 13.54 7.14 -7.73
N PRO A 22 14.19 6.09 -8.29
CA PRO A 22 15.10 5.26 -7.51
C PRO A 22 16.25 6.04 -6.89
N GLY A 23 16.36 5.96 -5.57
CA GLY A 23 17.43 6.60 -4.78
C GLY A 23 17.17 8.08 -4.43
N ASP A 24 16.17 8.73 -5.00
CA ASP A 24 15.78 10.10 -4.60
C ASP A 24 14.84 10.07 -3.39
N VAL A 25 15.38 9.75 -2.23
CA VAL A 25 14.58 9.63 -0.99
C VAL A 25 13.89 10.93 -0.62
N ALA A 26 14.57 12.06 -0.77
CA ALA A 26 14.01 13.37 -0.42
C ALA A 26 12.86 13.77 -1.35
N GLY A 27 13.05 13.65 -2.66
CA GLY A 27 12.03 13.95 -3.66
C GLY A 27 10.82 13.02 -3.53
N ASN A 28 11.05 11.72 -3.33
CA ASN A 28 9.97 10.74 -3.16
C ASN A 28 9.18 10.98 -1.85
N ARG A 29 9.84 11.32 -0.74
CA ARG A 29 9.19 11.70 0.51
C ARG A 29 8.29 12.93 0.31
N ASN A 30 8.76 13.94 -0.43
CA ASN A 30 7.96 15.10 -0.80
C ASN A 30 6.78 14.72 -1.69
N LEU A 31 6.96 13.81 -2.65
CA LEU A 31 5.90 13.31 -3.52
C LEU A 31 4.82 12.59 -2.69
N VAL A 32 5.21 11.74 -1.74
CA VAL A 32 4.28 11.07 -0.81
C VAL A 32 3.49 12.09 0.00
N ILE A 33 4.14 13.12 0.58
CA ILE A 33 3.45 14.15 1.37
C ILE A 33 2.45 14.92 0.51
N ARG A 34 2.83 15.37 -0.70
CA ARG A 34 1.90 16.04 -1.63
C ARG A 34 0.70 15.15 -1.95
N GLY A 35 0.94 13.86 -2.23
CA GLY A 35 -0.15 12.90 -2.49
C GLY A 35 -1.09 12.76 -1.30
N ILE A 36 -0.56 12.68 -0.07
CA ILE A 36 -1.33 12.61 1.17
C ILE A 36 -2.18 13.87 1.36
N GLU A 37 -1.60 15.06 1.21
CA GLU A 37 -2.32 16.33 1.38
C GLU A 37 -3.40 16.51 0.31
N THR A 38 -3.11 16.14 -0.94
CA THR A 38 -4.10 16.13 -2.03
C THR A 38 -5.25 15.18 -1.70
N ALA A 39 -4.96 13.95 -1.30
CA ALA A 39 -5.98 12.98 -0.91
C ALA A 39 -6.82 13.47 0.27
N ALA A 40 -6.19 14.00 1.31
CA ALA A 40 -6.88 14.51 2.49
C ALA A 40 -7.83 15.67 2.15
N SER A 41 -7.47 16.56 1.21
CA SER A 41 -8.35 17.65 0.75
C SER A 41 -9.65 17.14 0.09
N LEU A 42 -9.67 15.89 -0.34
CA LEU A 42 -10.83 15.19 -0.91
C LEU A 42 -11.63 14.42 0.14
N GLY A 43 -11.30 14.55 1.42
CA GLY A 43 -12.01 13.91 2.53
C GLY A 43 -11.73 12.41 2.68
N VAL A 44 -10.58 11.92 2.21
CA VAL A 44 -10.18 10.50 2.38
C VAL A 44 -9.88 10.20 3.84
N GLN A 45 -10.19 8.98 4.23
CA GLN A 45 -9.90 8.44 5.57
C GLN A 45 -8.69 7.49 5.54
N TRP A 46 -8.50 6.73 4.45
CA TRP A 46 -7.38 5.82 4.26
C TRP A 46 -6.59 6.14 3.02
N ILE A 47 -5.28 6.04 3.14
CA ILE A 47 -4.34 6.26 2.04
C ILE A 47 -3.43 5.05 1.92
N ILE A 48 -3.38 4.45 0.74
CA ILE A 48 -2.53 3.31 0.42
C ILE A 48 -1.44 3.76 -0.54
N THR A 49 -0.20 3.43 -0.24
CA THR A 49 0.94 3.76 -1.10
C THR A 49 1.53 2.52 -1.76
N PRO A 50 2.30 2.65 -2.83
CA PRO A 50 3.04 1.55 -3.42
C PRO A 50 4.13 0.99 -2.50
N GLU A 51 4.61 -0.18 -2.84
CA GLU A 51 5.82 -0.78 -2.27
C GLU A 51 7.01 0.15 -2.48
N LEU A 52 7.82 0.35 -1.42
CA LEU A 52 9.05 1.15 -1.43
C LEU A 52 8.89 2.56 -2.04
N CYS A 53 7.73 3.18 -1.85
CA CYS A 53 7.38 4.45 -2.49
C CYS A 53 8.31 5.62 -2.10
N VAL A 54 9.02 5.52 -0.99
CA VAL A 54 9.96 6.57 -0.52
C VAL A 54 11.35 6.47 -1.13
N CYS A 55 11.70 5.38 -1.80
CA CYS A 55 13.05 5.18 -2.32
C CYS A 55 13.10 4.65 -3.76
N GLY A 56 11.96 4.15 -4.29
CA GLY A 56 11.92 3.40 -5.55
C GLY A 56 12.34 1.95 -5.36
N TYR A 57 12.00 1.08 -6.30
CA TYR A 57 12.21 -0.36 -6.16
C TYR A 57 13.68 -0.78 -6.31
N THR A 58 14.41 -0.12 -7.21
CA THR A 58 15.84 -0.42 -7.50
C THR A 58 16.81 0.50 -6.76
N PHE A 59 16.38 1.13 -5.67
CA PHE A 59 17.17 2.13 -4.93
C PHE A 59 18.51 1.61 -4.43
N ALA A 60 18.58 0.34 -4.00
CA ALA A 60 19.75 -0.23 -3.35
C ALA A 60 20.99 -0.24 -4.26
N ASP A 61 20.79 -0.41 -5.57
CA ASP A 61 21.85 -0.36 -6.58
C ASP A 61 22.41 1.07 -6.79
N ARG A 62 21.68 2.10 -6.36
CA ARG A 62 22.06 3.51 -6.57
C ARG A 62 22.66 4.16 -5.34
N ILE A 63 22.06 3.92 -4.18
CA ILE A 63 22.43 4.63 -2.94
C ILE A 63 22.76 3.68 -1.79
N GLY A 64 22.79 2.36 -2.04
CA GLY A 64 23.02 1.37 -0.98
C GLY A 64 21.87 1.35 0.06
N THR A 65 22.18 0.78 1.21
CA THR A 65 21.17 0.53 2.28
C THR A 65 21.53 1.17 3.62
N ASP A 66 22.67 1.86 3.74
CA ASP A 66 23.17 2.39 5.01
C ASP A 66 22.29 3.52 5.57
N TRP A 67 21.59 4.25 4.67
CA TRP A 67 20.64 5.31 5.01
C TRP A 67 19.34 4.82 5.66
N ILE A 68 19.06 3.50 5.60
CA ILE A 68 17.83 2.94 6.19
C ILE A 68 17.97 2.93 7.71
N GLU A 69 17.21 3.77 8.39
CA GLU A 69 17.19 3.89 9.84
C GLU A 69 16.07 3.03 10.47
N PRO A 70 16.21 2.70 11.77
CA PRO A 70 15.09 2.17 12.55
C PRO A 70 13.93 3.17 12.58
N GLN A 71 12.68 2.65 12.49
CA GLN A 71 11.50 3.50 12.45
C GLN A 71 10.84 3.64 13.85
N PRO A 72 10.29 4.82 14.18
CA PRO A 72 10.13 6.03 13.34
C PRO A 72 11.37 6.93 13.33
N ASP A 73 11.90 7.22 12.13
CA ASP A 73 12.91 8.26 11.92
C ASP A 73 12.27 9.67 12.04
N PRO A 74 13.05 10.78 11.93
CA PRO A 74 12.49 12.14 12.01
C PRO A 74 11.37 12.41 11.01
N TRP A 75 11.50 11.96 9.74
CA TRP A 75 10.47 12.15 8.73
C TRP A 75 9.21 11.34 9.05
N MET A 76 9.34 10.11 9.49
CA MET A 76 8.22 9.27 9.91
C MET A 76 7.48 9.88 11.11
N LYS A 77 8.19 10.51 12.04
CA LYS A 77 7.56 11.23 13.18
C LYS A 77 6.71 12.40 12.70
N GLU A 78 7.17 13.15 11.68
CA GLU A 78 6.36 14.23 11.07
C GLU A 78 5.14 13.65 10.35
N LEU A 79 5.29 12.54 9.63
CA LEU A 79 4.17 11.86 9.00
C LEU A 79 3.15 11.37 10.04
N CYS A 80 3.61 10.85 11.18
CA CYS A 80 2.72 10.50 12.30
C CYS A 80 1.90 11.73 12.77
N ARG A 81 2.53 12.90 12.97
CA ARG A 81 1.82 14.13 13.33
C ARG A 81 0.83 14.57 12.26
N LEU A 82 1.21 14.41 10.99
CA LEU A 82 0.35 14.72 9.84
C LEU A 82 -0.94 13.88 9.86
N THR A 83 -0.87 12.59 10.23
CA THR A 83 -2.06 11.74 10.32
C THR A 83 -3.06 12.22 11.38
N VAL A 84 -2.60 12.81 12.49
CA VAL A 84 -3.49 13.44 13.48
C VAL A 84 -4.17 14.67 12.90
N ARG A 85 -3.36 15.57 12.31
CA ARG A 85 -3.86 16.85 11.76
C ARG A 85 -4.91 16.64 10.69
N LEU A 86 -4.73 15.60 9.85
CA LEU A 86 -5.62 15.31 8.72
C LEU A 86 -6.72 14.29 9.06
N GLY A 87 -6.66 13.60 10.22
CA GLY A 87 -7.65 12.59 10.60
C GLY A 87 -7.62 11.33 9.75
N ILE A 88 -6.46 10.92 9.24
CA ILE A 88 -6.30 9.82 8.28
C ILE A 88 -5.49 8.65 8.83
N ALA A 89 -5.60 7.50 8.15
CA ALA A 89 -4.66 6.38 8.26
C ALA A 89 -3.87 6.22 6.96
N VAL A 90 -2.58 5.93 7.06
CA VAL A 90 -1.68 5.75 5.91
C VAL A 90 -1.04 4.36 5.97
N PHE A 91 -1.14 3.60 4.89
CA PHE A 91 -0.43 2.35 4.65
C PHE A 91 0.79 2.68 3.79
N LEU A 92 1.96 2.76 4.41
CA LEU A 92 3.18 3.28 3.81
C LEU A 92 4.18 2.19 3.46
N GLY A 93 4.45 1.98 2.18
CA GLY A 93 5.55 1.12 1.69
C GLY A 93 6.91 1.79 1.94
N HIS A 94 7.75 1.19 2.80
CA HIS A 94 9.00 1.78 3.26
C HIS A 94 10.03 0.70 3.61
N PRO A 95 11.33 0.86 3.30
CA PRO A 95 12.35 -0.03 3.80
C PRO A 95 12.52 0.13 5.32
N GLU A 96 12.80 -0.95 6.02
CA GLU A 96 12.92 -0.98 7.48
C GLU A 96 14.25 -1.58 7.90
N ARG A 97 14.89 -0.95 8.90
CA ARG A 97 15.97 -1.58 9.70
C ARG A 97 15.39 -2.02 11.04
N ASP A 98 15.51 -3.29 11.35
CA ASP A 98 15.12 -3.82 12.67
C ASP A 98 16.13 -3.37 13.72
N LEU A 99 15.64 -2.66 14.74
CA LEU A 99 16.49 -2.05 15.76
C LEU A 99 17.30 -3.11 16.56
N ARG A 100 16.72 -4.30 16.76
CA ARG A 100 17.32 -5.33 17.61
C ARG A 100 18.34 -6.19 16.87
N THR A 101 18.07 -6.50 15.59
CA THR A 101 18.89 -7.44 14.80
C THR A 101 19.74 -6.78 13.75
N GLY A 102 19.48 -5.50 13.42
CA GLY A 102 20.10 -4.79 12.31
C GLY A 102 19.65 -5.27 10.92
N LYS A 103 18.79 -6.31 10.84
CA LYS A 103 18.30 -6.84 9.57
C LYS A 103 17.42 -5.81 8.86
N LEU A 104 17.48 -5.85 7.52
CA LEU A 104 16.69 -4.97 6.67
C LEU A 104 15.48 -5.72 6.12
N PHE A 105 14.34 -5.03 6.04
CA PHE A 105 13.08 -5.58 5.54
C PHE A 105 12.41 -4.62 4.57
N ASN A 106 11.70 -5.19 3.61
CA ASN A 106 10.71 -4.49 2.81
C ASN A 106 9.39 -4.51 3.59
N SER A 107 8.87 -3.34 3.98
CA SER A 107 7.78 -3.23 4.95
C SER A 107 6.67 -2.30 4.48
N VAL A 108 5.47 -2.55 4.99
CA VAL A 108 4.36 -1.58 5.01
C VAL A 108 4.09 -1.21 6.46
N PHE A 109 4.23 0.08 6.79
CA PHE A 109 3.83 0.63 8.07
C PHE A 109 2.41 1.15 8.02
N VAL A 110 1.62 0.86 9.04
CA VAL A 110 0.31 1.46 9.23
C VAL A 110 0.45 2.59 10.23
N ILE A 111 0.17 3.80 9.76
CA ILE A 111 0.33 5.03 10.53
C ILE A 111 -1.05 5.64 10.74
N SER A 112 -1.46 5.80 11.98
CA SER A 112 -2.75 6.37 12.34
C SER A 112 -2.68 6.97 13.74
N LYS A 113 -3.50 7.99 14.00
CA LYS A 113 -3.59 8.64 15.32
C LYS A 113 -2.23 9.04 15.91
N GLY A 114 -1.32 9.50 15.06
CA GLY A 114 -0.03 10.02 15.50
C GLY A 114 1.07 9.00 15.76
N GLN A 115 0.86 7.75 15.42
CA GLN A 115 1.83 6.69 15.69
C GLN A 115 1.78 5.57 14.63
N ILE A 116 2.82 4.75 14.60
CA ILE A 116 2.80 3.46 13.90
C ILE A 116 1.95 2.49 14.73
N VAL A 117 0.77 2.13 14.22
CA VAL A 117 -0.17 1.21 14.90
C VAL A 117 0.06 -0.25 14.51
N GLY A 118 0.84 -0.50 13.46
CA GLY A 118 1.21 -1.83 13.02
C GLY A 118 2.12 -1.80 11.81
N ARG A 119 2.59 -2.98 11.42
CA ARG A 119 3.40 -3.16 10.21
C ARG A 119 3.28 -4.58 9.69
N HIS A 120 3.56 -4.72 8.40
CA HIS A 120 3.83 -6.01 7.77
C HIS A 120 5.21 -5.96 7.11
N ARG A 121 6.02 -7.00 7.26
CA ARG A 121 7.28 -7.22 6.57
C ARG A 121 7.07 -8.28 5.50
N LYS A 122 7.56 -8.03 4.29
CA LYS A 122 7.38 -8.95 3.15
C LYS A 122 7.89 -10.34 3.48
N ILE A 123 7.03 -11.35 3.29
CA ILE A 123 7.36 -12.76 3.52
C ILE A 123 8.06 -13.33 2.28
N ASN A 124 7.51 -13.09 1.09
CA ASN A 124 8.08 -13.52 -0.17
C ASN A 124 9.11 -12.51 -0.71
N ALA A 125 10.05 -12.07 0.13
CA ALA A 125 11.14 -11.22 -0.31
C ALA A 125 12.11 -12.04 -1.20
N LEU A 126 12.32 -11.55 -2.43
CA LEU A 126 13.26 -12.17 -3.35
C LEU A 126 14.69 -11.82 -2.91
N ARG A 127 15.43 -12.79 -2.37
CA ARG A 127 16.84 -12.60 -1.96
C ARG A 127 17.81 -12.51 -3.14
N LYS A 128 17.37 -11.92 -4.24
CA LYS A 128 18.15 -11.70 -5.48
C LYS A 128 17.65 -10.46 -6.21
N GLY A 129 18.45 -9.94 -7.14
CA GLY A 129 18.10 -8.76 -7.91
C GLY A 129 17.85 -7.55 -7.00
N SER A 130 16.85 -6.77 -7.32
CA SER A 130 16.54 -5.50 -6.64
C SER A 130 16.11 -5.65 -5.17
N GLU A 131 15.76 -6.85 -4.72
CA GLU A 131 15.38 -7.14 -3.32
C GLU A 131 16.45 -7.93 -2.54
N ALA A 132 17.66 -8.13 -3.11
CA ALA A 132 18.73 -8.88 -2.46
C ALA A 132 19.12 -8.35 -1.06
N TRP A 133 18.85 -7.07 -0.82
CA TRP A 133 19.13 -6.37 0.43
C TRP A 133 18.17 -6.74 1.57
N SER A 134 16.95 -7.21 1.26
CA SER A 134 15.91 -7.44 2.26
C SER A 134 15.85 -8.89 2.74
N HIS A 135 15.54 -9.09 4.01
CA HIS A 135 15.27 -10.39 4.60
C HIS A 135 13.78 -10.71 4.51
N PRO A 136 13.42 -11.97 4.25
CA PRO A 136 12.03 -12.42 4.37
C PRO A 136 11.58 -12.37 5.83
N ALA A 137 10.30 -12.11 6.05
CA ALA A 137 9.65 -12.27 7.34
C ALA A 137 9.04 -13.67 7.49
N ASP A 138 8.74 -14.05 8.73
CA ASP A 138 8.22 -15.38 9.05
C ASP A 138 6.70 -15.38 9.30
N THR A 139 6.11 -14.20 9.56
CA THR A 139 4.71 -14.10 9.98
C THR A 139 4.01 -12.91 9.36
N ALA A 140 2.71 -13.08 9.09
CA ALA A 140 1.78 -12.00 8.74
C ALA A 140 0.69 -11.94 9.82
N LEU A 141 0.49 -10.77 10.41
CA LEU A 141 -0.58 -10.52 11.36
C LEU A 141 -1.41 -9.34 10.89
N PRO A 142 -2.75 -9.41 10.98
CA PRO A 142 -3.59 -8.27 10.63
C PRO A 142 -3.43 -7.13 11.63
N VAL A 143 -3.60 -5.91 11.15
CA VAL A 143 -3.55 -4.68 11.95
C VAL A 143 -4.95 -4.13 12.14
N THR A 144 -5.29 -3.70 13.36
CA THR A 144 -6.60 -3.06 13.60
C THR A 144 -6.58 -1.61 13.12
N VAL A 145 -7.42 -1.30 12.13
CA VAL A 145 -7.52 0.05 11.54
C VAL A 145 -9.00 0.43 11.40
N PRO A 146 -9.51 1.35 12.23
CA PRO A 146 -10.88 1.83 12.07
C PRO A 146 -11.11 2.51 10.71
N PRO A 147 -12.32 2.43 10.13
CA PRO A 147 -13.53 1.84 10.69
C PRO A 147 -13.70 0.33 10.38
N VAL A 148 -12.85 -0.28 9.55
CA VAL A 148 -13.02 -1.66 9.07
C VAL A 148 -12.79 -2.70 10.17
N GLY A 149 -11.85 -2.47 11.09
CA GLY A 149 -11.45 -3.48 12.04
C GLY A 149 -10.08 -4.08 11.69
N LYS A 150 -9.96 -5.39 11.54
CA LYS A 150 -8.70 -6.06 11.23
C LYS A 150 -8.41 -6.06 9.73
N VAL A 151 -7.29 -5.51 9.33
CA VAL A 151 -6.81 -5.42 7.95
C VAL A 151 -5.59 -6.30 7.75
N GLY A 152 -5.66 -7.23 6.83
CA GLY A 152 -4.52 -8.04 6.39
C GLY A 152 -3.67 -7.24 5.40
N ILE A 153 -2.35 -7.24 5.60
CA ILE A 153 -1.42 -6.51 4.73
C ILE A 153 -0.53 -7.51 4.01
N MET A 154 -0.35 -7.29 2.72
CA MET A 154 0.56 -8.01 1.85
C MET A 154 1.45 -7.04 1.09
N ILE A 155 2.57 -7.51 0.58
CA ILE A 155 3.48 -6.72 -0.26
C ILE A 155 3.75 -7.50 -1.54
N CYS A 156 3.26 -6.98 -2.69
CA CYS A 156 3.59 -7.44 -4.04
C CYS A 156 3.60 -8.98 -4.15
N GLY A 157 4.79 -9.59 -4.23
CA GLY A 157 4.99 -11.03 -4.36
C GLY A 157 4.46 -11.90 -3.21
N ASP A 158 3.97 -11.33 -2.11
CA ASP A 158 3.27 -12.11 -1.08
C ASP A 158 2.01 -12.79 -1.67
N ALA A 159 1.42 -12.19 -2.72
CA ALA A 159 0.26 -12.75 -3.41
C ALA A 159 0.55 -14.05 -4.17
N PHE A 160 1.82 -14.40 -4.44
CA PHE A 160 2.17 -15.72 -5.00
C PHE A 160 1.89 -16.88 -4.04
N SER A 161 1.82 -16.58 -2.73
CA SER A 161 1.62 -17.60 -1.70
C SER A 161 0.21 -17.52 -1.12
N PRO A 162 -0.75 -18.34 -1.58
CA PRO A 162 -2.14 -18.30 -1.09
C PRO A 162 -2.25 -18.50 0.43
N GLY A 163 -1.28 -19.19 1.02
CA GLY A 163 -1.21 -19.39 2.47
C GLY A 163 -1.11 -18.10 3.28
N ILE A 164 -0.52 -17.01 2.74
CA ILE A 164 -0.39 -15.73 3.44
C ILE A 164 -1.75 -15.08 3.60
N ALA A 165 -2.51 -14.94 2.51
CA ALA A 165 -3.86 -14.36 2.54
C ALA A 165 -4.81 -15.19 3.42
N ASN A 166 -4.76 -16.52 3.31
CA ASN A 166 -5.55 -17.43 4.13
C ASN A 166 -5.19 -17.33 5.62
N HIS A 167 -3.90 -17.22 5.95
CA HIS A 167 -3.46 -17.02 7.33
C HIS A 167 -4.01 -15.71 7.90
N LEU A 168 -3.93 -14.61 7.15
CA LEU A 168 -4.50 -13.31 7.56
C LEU A 168 -6.00 -13.40 7.81
N LYS A 169 -6.76 -14.11 6.94
CA LYS A 169 -8.18 -14.38 7.16
C LYS A 169 -8.43 -15.17 8.44
N MET A 170 -7.69 -16.24 8.68
CA MET A 170 -7.82 -17.05 9.90
C MET A 170 -7.51 -16.23 11.17
N GLN A 171 -6.65 -15.21 11.08
CA GLN A 171 -6.39 -14.26 12.17
C GLN A 171 -7.47 -13.19 12.30
N GLY A 172 -8.52 -13.26 11.49
CA GLY A 172 -9.70 -12.39 11.55
C GLY A 172 -9.59 -11.11 10.72
N ALA A 173 -8.75 -11.08 9.68
CA ALA A 173 -8.78 -9.99 8.71
C ALA A 173 -10.16 -9.92 8.01
N GLU A 174 -10.64 -8.70 7.83
CA GLU A 174 -11.93 -8.38 7.19
C GLU A 174 -11.72 -7.77 5.78
N MET A 175 -10.53 -7.29 5.51
CA MET A 175 -10.09 -6.73 4.23
C MET A 175 -8.60 -6.98 4.04
N LEU A 176 -8.17 -7.14 2.79
CA LEU A 176 -6.77 -7.21 2.42
C LEU A 176 -6.32 -5.91 1.74
N ILE A 177 -5.09 -5.48 2.02
CA ILE A 177 -4.40 -4.39 1.34
C ILE A 177 -3.06 -4.91 0.83
N SER A 178 -2.68 -4.54 -0.38
CA SER A 178 -1.36 -4.82 -0.94
C SER A 178 -0.70 -3.56 -1.47
N SER A 179 0.51 -3.28 -0.98
CA SER A 179 1.43 -2.33 -1.60
C SER A 179 2.29 -3.05 -2.62
N ALA A 180 2.31 -2.59 -3.87
CA ALA A 180 2.99 -3.30 -4.94
C ALA A 180 3.96 -2.40 -5.74
N ALA A 181 5.01 -3.04 -6.25
CA ALA A 181 5.89 -2.57 -7.31
C ALA A 181 6.00 -3.73 -8.31
N TRP A 182 4.90 -4.01 -9.00
CA TRP A 182 4.73 -5.18 -9.84
C TRP A 182 4.49 -4.77 -11.28
N ALA A 183 5.57 -4.79 -12.08
CA ALA A 183 5.51 -4.45 -13.49
C ALA A 183 4.75 -5.53 -14.26
N PRO A 184 3.94 -5.17 -15.26
CA PRO A 184 3.35 -6.14 -16.19
C PRO A 184 4.44 -6.83 -17.02
N GLY A 185 4.14 -7.99 -17.59
CA GLY A 185 5.05 -8.77 -18.44
C GLY A 185 5.20 -10.20 -17.95
N PHE A 186 6.27 -10.88 -18.38
CA PHE A 186 6.46 -12.33 -18.15
C PHE A 186 6.41 -12.74 -16.66
N HIS A 187 6.83 -11.87 -15.75
CA HIS A 187 6.73 -12.06 -14.30
C HIS A 187 5.72 -11.12 -13.64
N GLY A 188 4.84 -10.54 -14.44
CA GLY A 188 3.77 -9.66 -13.97
C GLY A 188 2.66 -10.41 -13.25
N PRO A 189 1.71 -9.68 -12.65
CA PRO A 189 0.57 -10.31 -11.98
C PRO A 189 -0.28 -11.04 -13.02
N ASP A 190 -0.58 -12.31 -12.71
CA ASP A 190 -1.38 -13.22 -13.55
C ASP A 190 -2.47 -13.94 -12.72
N GLY A 191 -3.40 -13.12 -12.20
CA GLY A 191 -4.52 -13.60 -11.41
C GLY A 191 -4.21 -13.89 -9.94
N GLU A 192 -3.03 -13.56 -9.42
CA GLU A 192 -2.67 -13.78 -8.01
C GLU A 192 -3.61 -13.03 -7.06
N TRP A 193 -3.92 -11.78 -7.38
CA TRP A 193 -4.82 -10.95 -6.58
C TRP A 193 -6.25 -11.48 -6.60
N GLU A 194 -6.71 -11.91 -7.78
CA GLU A 194 -8.01 -12.53 -7.97
C GLU A 194 -8.12 -13.83 -7.15
N ARG A 195 -7.11 -14.70 -7.22
CA ARG A 195 -7.04 -15.93 -6.42
C ARG A 195 -7.07 -15.65 -4.93
N CYS A 196 -6.33 -14.65 -4.43
CA CYS A 196 -6.37 -14.26 -3.02
C CYS A 196 -7.80 -13.95 -2.56
N THR A 197 -8.62 -13.28 -3.39
CA THR A 197 -10.01 -12.94 -3.03
C THR A 197 -10.96 -14.13 -3.15
N LEU A 198 -10.74 -15.03 -4.10
CA LEU A 198 -11.49 -16.28 -4.21
C LEU A 198 -11.24 -17.20 -3.01
N ASP A 199 -9.98 -17.40 -2.65
CA ASP A 199 -9.58 -18.29 -1.56
C ASP A 199 -10.03 -17.78 -0.18
N THR A 200 -10.01 -16.48 0.00
CA THR A 200 -10.32 -15.86 1.30
C THR A 200 -11.76 -15.37 1.41
N GLY A 201 -12.42 -15.03 0.31
CA GLY A 201 -13.68 -14.29 0.30
C GLY A 201 -13.53 -12.83 0.76
N LEU A 202 -12.28 -12.35 1.01
CA LEU A 202 -12.04 -10.98 1.44
C LEU A 202 -11.80 -10.07 0.22
N PRO A 203 -12.27 -8.80 0.27
CA PRO A 203 -11.88 -7.82 -0.74
C PRO A 203 -10.40 -7.49 -0.60
N LEU A 204 -9.74 -7.22 -1.71
CA LEU A 204 -8.34 -6.83 -1.79
C LEU A 204 -8.19 -5.49 -2.51
N MET A 205 -7.46 -4.56 -1.90
CA MET A 205 -7.10 -3.28 -2.48
C MET A 205 -5.60 -3.23 -2.74
N VAL A 206 -5.21 -3.11 -4.01
CA VAL A 206 -3.80 -3.08 -4.43
C VAL A 206 -3.42 -1.69 -4.88
N CYS A 207 -2.45 -1.07 -4.23
CA CYS A 207 -1.80 0.13 -4.70
C CYS A 207 -0.48 -0.23 -5.36
N ASN A 208 -0.44 -0.18 -6.68
CA ASN A 208 0.77 -0.37 -7.46
C ASN A 208 1.39 0.98 -7.82
N ARG A 209 2.63 0.95 -8.25
CA ARG A 209 3.37 2.12 -8.70
C ARG A 209 3.28 2.33 -10.22
N SER A 210 3.82 3.47 -10.68
CA SER A 210 4.03 3.80 -12.09
C SER A 210 5.50 4.15 -12.36
N GLY A 211 5.79 4.55 -13.60
CA GLY A 211 7.09 5.02 -14.07
C GLY A 211 8.05 3.92 -14.52
N VAL A 212 9.28 4.30 -14.85
CA VAL A 212 10.31 3.38 -15.37
C VAL A 212 11.51 3.37 -14.44
N GLU A 213 12.04 2.19 -14.15
CA GLU A 213 13.27 1.98 -13.40
C GLU A 213 14.17 0.96 -14.09
N ARG A 214 15.36 1.38 -14.55
CA ARG A 214 16.32 0.49 -15.24
C ARG A 214 15.65 -0.35 -16.33
N THR A 215 15.46 -1.65 -16.06
CA THR A 215 14.81 -2.62 -16.95
C THR A 215 13.35 -2.90 -16.60
N LEU A 216 12.79 -2.20 -15.60
CA LEU A 216 11.41 -2.38 -15.14
C LEU A 216 10.55 -1.23 -15.63
N ASP A 217 9.52 -1.54 -16.39
CA ASP A 217 8.52 -0.57 -16.87
C ASP A 217 7.20 -0.79 -16.13
N PHE A 218 6.85 0.18 -15.28
CA PHE A 218 5.61 0.19 -14.50
C PHE A 218 4.55 1.12 -15.10
N THR A 219 4.77 1.70 -16.30
CA THR A 219 3.85 2.70 -16.88
C THR A 219 2.46 2.13 -17.16
N ALA A 220 2.37 0.82 -17.40
CA ALA A 220 1.13 0.09 -17.56
C ALA A 220 0.76 -0.77 -16.34
N ALA A 221 1.49 -0.62 -15.20
CA ALA A 221 1.14 -1.33 -13.98
C ALA A 221 -0.17 -0.80 -13.40
N GLU A 222 -1.00 -1.71 -12.91
CA GLU A 222 -2.34 -1.38 -12.44
C GLU A 222 -2.43 -1.35 -10.92
N SER A 223 -3.11 -0.33 -10.38
CA SER A 223 -3.73 -0.38 -9.05
C SER A 223 -5.15 -0.92 -9.21
N VAL A 224 -5.56 -1.85 -8.35
CA VAL A 224 -6.83 -2.56 -8.53
C VAL A 224 -7.61 -2.71 -7.23
N VAL A 225 -8.93 -2.81 -7.35
CA VAL A 225 -9.82 -3.31 -6.31
C VAL A 225 -10.38 -4.63 -6.80
N VAL A 226 -10.19 -5.70 -6.02
CA VAL A 226 -10.59 -7.06 -6.38
C VAL A 226 -11.50 -7.62 -5.32
N LYS A 227 -12.56 -8.31 -5.74
CA LYS A 227 -13.48 -9.03 -4.87
C LYS A 227 -14.01 -10.27 -5.60
N GLU A 228 -14.10 -11.39 -4.90
CA GLU A 228 -14.68 -12.63 -5.43
C GLU A 228 -14.08 -13.04 -6.80
N GLY A 229 -12.76 -12.85 -6.94
CA GLY A 229 -12.03 -13.16 -8.18
C GLY A 229 -12.24 -12.17 -9.32
N GLN A 230 -12.90 -11.04 -9.10
CA GLN A 230 -13.19 -10.06 -10.13
C GLN A 230 -12.56 -8.70 -9.81
N ARG A 231 -12.00 -8.04 -10.82
CA ARG A 231 -11.54 -6.66 -10.71
C ARG A 231 -12.74 -5.73 -10.80
N LEU A 232 -13.08 -5.11 -9.67
CA LEU A 232 -14.14 -4.08 -9.60
C LEU A 232 -13.65 -2.73 -10.13
N LEU A 233 -12.35 -2.47 -9.99
CA LEU A 233 -11.65 -1.29 -10.48
C LEU A 233 -10.26 -1.68 -10.94
N SER A 234 -9.82 -1.11 -12.06
CA SER A 234 -8.44 -1.16 -12.54
C SER A 234 -8.03 0.22 -13.02
N PHE A 235 -6.86 0.66 -12.61
CA PHE A 235 -6.31 1.96 -12.97
C PHE A 235 -4.82 1.86 -13.27
N SER A 236 -4.40 2.42 -14.38
CA SER A 236 -3.00 2.65 -14.74
C SER A 236 -2.76 4.08 -15.18
N ALA A 237 -1.56 4.60 -14.98
CA ALA A 237 -1.14 5.89 -15.50
C ALA A 237 0.39 5.93 -15.64
N PRO A 238 0.93 6.60 -16.67
CA PRO A 238 2.37 6.71 -16.86
C PRO A 238 3.04 7.67 -15.85
N ALA A 239 2.25 8.50 -15.16
CA ALA A 239 2.70 9.50 -14.19
C ALA A 239 1.97 9.35 -12.86
N SER A 240 2.52 9.99 -11.83
CA SER A 240 1.94 9.98 -10.48
C SER A 240 0.53 10.56 -10.44
N ALA A 241 -0.38 9.87 -9.75
CA ALA A 241 -1.75 10.32 -9.54
C ALA A 241 -2.29 9.86 -8.18
N VAL A 242 -3.25 10.61 -7.64
CA VAL A 242 -4.13 10.20 -6.55
C VAL A 242 -5.41 9.68 -7.16
N ILE A 243 -5.80 8.46 -6.81
CA ILE A 243 -7.09 7.86 -7.19
C ILE A 243 -7.91 7.70 -5.92
N VAL A 244 -9.12 8.25 -5.92
CA VAL A 244 -10.03 8.18 -4.77
C VAL A 244 -11.27 7.38 -5.13
N ILE A 245 -11.61 6.44 -4.26
CA ILE A 245 -12.80 5.59 -4.34
C ILE A 245 -13.63 5.72 -3.08
N ASP A 246 -14.91 5.42 -3.19
CA ASP A 246 -15.82 5.25 -2.07
C ASP A 246 -16.17 3.76 -1.91
N TRP A 247 -15.82 3.21 -0.74
CA TRP A 247 -16.07 1.83 -0.36
C TRP A 247 -17.27 1.77 0.60
N ASP A 248 -18.32 1.06 0.22
CA ASP A 248 -19.44 0.79 1.11
C ASP A 248 -19.12 -0.41 2.01
N MET A 249 -18.93 -0.13 3.29
CA MET A 249 -18.60 -1.15 4.29
C MET A 249 -19.76 -2.09 4.58
N THR A 250 -21.00 -1.70 4.30
CA THR A 250 -22.19 -2.54 4.53
C THR A 250 -22.30 -3.65 3.50
N SER A 251 -22.13 -3.29 2.22
CA SER A 251 -22.15 -4.25 1.11
C SER A 251 -20.80 -4.89 0.85
N ALA A 252 -19.75 -4.38 1.53
CA ALA A 252 -18.35 -4.70 1.24
C ALA A 252 -18.04 -4.61 -0.26
N ASN A 253 -18.38 -3.47 -0.89
CA ASN A 253 -18.25 -3.25 -2.33
C ASN A 253 -17.94 -1.78 -2.64
N LEU A 254 -17.57 -1.47 -3.88
CA LEU A 254 -17.52 -0.09 -4.35
C LEU A 254 -18.90 0.53 -4.26
N ALA A 255 -19.01 1.72 -3.65
CA ALA A 255 -20.28 2.47 -3.62
C ALA A 255 -20.67 2.96 -5.01
N THR A 256 -19.68 3.16 -5.88
CA THR A 256 -19.83 3.51 -7.30
C THR A 256 -18.60 3.03 -8.07
N THR A 257 -18.74 2.71 -9.34
CA THR A 257 -17.63 2.40 -10.24
C THR A 257 -16.85 3.66 -10.70
N ALA A 258 -17.41 4.85 -10.43
CA ALA A 258 -16.71 6.11 -10.69
C ALA A 258 -15.62 6.34 -9.62
N TYR A 259 -14.49 6.88 -10.05
CA TYR A 259 -13.41 7.30 -9.18
C TYR A 259 -12.94 8.71 -9.52
N CYS A 260 -12.38 9.42 -8.53
CA CYS A 260 -11.73 10.69 -8.75
C CYS A 260 -10.25 10.46 -9.02
N LYS A 261 -9.69 11.16 -10.02
CA LYS A 261 -8.27 11.13 -10.37
C LYS A 261 -7.69 12.53 -10.36
N ILE A 262 -6.61 12.72 -9.61
CA ILE A 262 -5.84 13.97 -9.57
C ILE A 262 -4.39 13.66 -9.96
N ALA A 263 -3.86 14.33 -10.96
CA ALA A 263 -2.44 14.26 -11.31
C ALA A 263 -1.58 14.96 -10.24
N LEU A 264 -0.38 14.44 -9.94
CA LEU A 264 0.56 14.98 -8.97
C LEU A 264 1.78 15.64 -9.60
#